data_19ae80425af0971a6ae0c94bc892aa6a
#
_entry.id   19ae80425af0971a6ae0c94bc892aa6a
#
_cell.length_a   1.000
_cell.length_b   1.000
_cell.length_c   1.000
_cell.angle_alpha   90.00
_cell.angle_beta   90.00
_cell.angle_gamma   90.00
#
_symmetry.space_group_name_H-M   'P 1'
#
loop_
_entity.id
_entity.type
_entity.pdbx_description
1 polymer ?
#
loop_
_entity_poly.entity_id
_entity_poly.type
_entity_poly.pdbx_seq_one_letter_code
_entity_poly.pdbx_strand_id
1 'polypeptide(L)'
;YETDFQINWAPFLKSEGMSKEMNAIYKQKHGEKIEETMTKQIQKLFKTQFGVCSLTSDPFNTSLWARYTDDNKGFLIEFKFPKHNDDVASHLIPIPLVYKQNISKINGKEVKRIFIDCKNDEPNEVDDERFTIMQKALFTKALNWKFLKEYRMLEVDLTDIEKEEKNIILRKYPLDYLSSIILG
;
A
#
# COMPACT_ATOMS: atom_id res chain seq x y z
N TYR A 1 1.77 -0.33 7.53
CA TYR A 1 2.73 -0.81 6.51
C TYR A 1 3.55 0.36 5.97
N GLU A 2 4.83 0.10 5.69
CA GLU A 2 5.68 1.07 5.02
C GLU A 2 5.48 0.96 3.51
N THR A 3 5.21 2.11 2.88
CA THR A 3 5.11 2.21 1.43
C THR A 3 6.44 2.77 0.91
N ASP A 4 7.15 1.98 0.11
CA ASP A 4 8.44 2.35 -0.47
C ASP A 4 8.30 3.12 -1.79
N PHE A 5 7.18 3.81 -2.02
CA PHE A 5 7.02 4.56 -3.26
C PHE A 5 7.48 6.01 -3.14
N GLN A 6 7.99 6.55 -4.24
CA GLN A 6 8.35 7.94 -4.40
C GLN A 6 7.47 8.61 -5.45
N ILE A 7 7.06 9.85 -5.19
CA ILE A 7 6.30 10.64 -6.15
C ILE A 7 7.21 11.71 -6.76
N ASN A 8 7.25 11.75 -8.09
CA ASN A 8 7.94 12.80 -8.81
C ASN A 8 6.97 13.97 -9.08
N TRP A 9 7.02 14.98 -8.22
CA TRP A 9 6.19 16.17 -8.34
C TRP A 9 6.69 17.21 -9.34
N ALA A 10 7.92 17.11 -9.85
CA ALA A 10 8.50 18.11 -10.72
C ALA A 10 7.66 18.41 -11.99
N PRO A 11 7.07 17.42 -12.70
CA PRO A 11 6.21 17.69 -13.85
C PRO A 11 4.92 18.45 -13.48
N PHE A 12 4.35 18.16 -12.29
CA PHE A 12 3.18 18.86 -11.79
C PHE A 12 3.52 20.31 -11.41
N LEU A 13 4.53 20.54 -10.58
CA LEU A 13 4.91 21.88 -10.15
C LEU A 13 5.27 22.78 -11.32
N LYS A 14 5.94 22.24 -12.35
CA LYS A 14 6.23 22.97 -13.58
C LYS A 14 4.95 23.36 -14.33
N SER A 15 3.93 22.50 -14.41
CA SER A 15 2.66 22.83 -15.07
C SER A 15 1.84 23.87 -14.33
N GLU A 16 1.97 23.93 -13.01
CA GLU A 16 1.31 24.96 -12.17
C GLU A 16 2.12 26.29 -12.10
N GLY A 17 3.16 26.43 -12.90
CA GLY A 17 4.03 27.62 -12.91
C GLY A 17 4.83 27.81 -11.63
N MET A 18 5.00 26.76 -10.83
CA MET A 18 5.70 26.83 -9.56
C MET A 18 7.21 26.96 -9.78
N SER A 19 7.76 28.13 -9.47
CA SER A 19 9.21 28.36 -9.58
C SER A 19 9.97 27.79 -8.36
N LYS A 20 11.31 27.71 -8.51
CA LYS A 20 12.19 27.32 -7.40
C LYS A 20 12.11 28.34 -6.24
N GLU A 21 11.95 29.61 -6.58
CA GLU A 21 11.83 30.73 -5.62
C GLU A 21 10.54 30.60 -4.81
N MET A 22 9.41 30.30 -5.47
CA MET A 22 8.12 30.06 -4.79
C MET A 22 8.20 28.87 -3.84
N ASN A 23 8.86 27.79 -4.23
CA ASN A 23 9.06 26.63 -3.36
C ASN A 23 9.97 26.95 -2.16
N ALA A 24 10.99 27.82 -2.35
CA ALA A 24 11.83 28.29 -1.25
C ALA A 24 11.03 29.15 -0.25
N ILE A 25 10.19 30.06 -0.74
CA ILE A 25 9.30 30.90 0.07
C ILE A 25 8.31 30.02 0.87
N TYR A 26 7.72 29.02 0.19
CA TYR A 26 6.82 28.08 0.85
C TYR A 26 7.51 27.33 1.99
N LYS A 27 8.73 26.83 1.74
CA LYS A 27 9.54 26.15 2.75
C LYS A 27 9.85 27.05 3.94
N GLN A 28 10.20 28.32 3.68
CA GLN A 28 10.46 29.31 4.75
C GLN A 28 9.22 29.54 5.63
N LYS A 29 8.03 29.57 5.01
CA LYS A 29 6.76 29.83 5.71
C LYS A 29 6.22 28.59 6.46
N HIS A 30 6.40 27.39 5.92
CA HIS A 30 5.77 26.18 6.40
C HIS A 30 6.74 25.12 6.94
N GLY A 31 8.06 25.37 6.90
CA GLY A 31 9.09 24.47 7.42
C GLY A 31 9.46 23.30 6.49
N GLU A 32 8.66 23.04 5.46
CA GLU A 32 8.89 21.94 4.51
C GLU A 32 8.57 22.37 3.07
N LYS A 33 9.10 21.61 2.09
CA LYS A 33 8.81 21.87 0.68
C LYS A 33 7.39 21.43 0.32
N ILE A 34 6.83 22.05 -0.72
CA ILE A 34 5.50 21.68 -1.25
C ILE A 34 5.41 20.21 -1.59
N GLU A 35 6.46 19.65 -2.23
CA GLU A 35 6.51 18.23 -2.60
C GLU A 35 6.41 17.30 -1.39
N GLU A 36 7.03 17.69 -0.28
CA GLU A 36 6.98 16.92 0.97
C GLU A 36 5.58 16.93 1.57
N THR A 37 4.95 18.11 1.62
CA THR A 37 3.56 18.27 2.07
C THR A 37 2.59 17.43 1.23
N MET A 38 2.70 17.53 -0.10
CA MET A 38 1.84 16.78 -1.02
C MET A 38 2.07 15.26 -0.88
N THR A 39 3.32 14.83 -0.74
CA THR A 39 3.64 13.41 -0.53
C THR A 39 3.01 12.88 0.76
N LYS A 40 3.11 13.63 1.85
CA LYS A 40 2.48 13.26 3.13
C LYS A 40 0.96 13.15 3.03
N GLN A 41 0.32 14.07 2.29
CA GLN A 41 -1.12 14.02 2.06
C GLN A 41 -1.54 12.75 1.30
N ILE A 42 -0.82 12.40 0.23
CA ILE A 42 -1.07 11.18 -0.52
C ILE A 42 -0.81 9.92 0.32
N GLN A 43 0.29 9.89 1.07
CA GLN A 43 0.56 8.78 1.98
C GLN A 43 -0.53 8.62 3.05
N LYS A 44 -1.04 9.73 3.59
CA LYS A 44 -2.18 9.71 4.51
C LYS A 44 -3.43 9.16 3.83
N LEU A 45 -3.73 9.59 2.61
CA LEU A 45 -4.86 9.11 1.82
C LEU A 45 -4.78 7.58 1.63
N PHE A 46 -3.62 7.07 1.20
CA PHE A 46 -3.41 5.63 1.04
C PHE A 46 -3.63 4.86 2.35
N LYS A 47 -3.14 5.39 3.48
CA LYS A 47 -3.31 4.77 4.80
C LYS A 47 -4.77 4.75 5.27
N THR A 48 -5.58 5.70 4.83
CA THR A 48 -6.98 5.81 5.26
C THR A 48 -7.98 5.12 4.33
N GLN A 49 -7.61 4.92 3.05
CA GLN A 49 -8.50 4.33 2.06
C GLN A 49 -8.19 2.85 1.76
N PHE A 50 -6.99 2.37 2.11
CA PHE A 50 -6.59 1.00 1.80
C PHE A 50 -6.19 0.24 3.05
N GLY A 51 -6.80 -0.93 3.23
CA GLY A 51 -6.36 -1.94 4.16
C GLY A 51 -5.37 -2.88 3.47
N VAL A 52 -4.22 -3.15 4.10
CA VAL A 52 -3.22 -4.08 3.56
C VAL A 52 -2.95 -5.16 4.60
N CYS A 53 -3.15 -6.41 4.21
CA CYS A 53 -2.70 -7.56 4.98
C CYS A 53 -1.50 -8.19 4.28
N SER A 54 -0.36 -8.24 4.98
CA SER A 54 0.89 -8.83 4.48
C SER A 54 1.02 -10.27 4.93
N LEU A 55 1.31 -11.15 3.98
CA LEU A 55 1.53 -12.58 4.16
C LEU A 55 2.92 -12.96 3.63
N THR A 56 3.41 -14.13 4.00
CA THR A 56 4.62 -14.74 3.42
C THR A 56 4.30 -16.12 2.90
N SER A 57 5.00 -16.56 1.84
CA SER A 57 4.98 -17.96 1.40
C SER A 57 6.09 -18.80 2.05
N ASP A 58 6.86 -18.23 2.96
CA ASP A 58 7.98 -18.92 3.62
C ASP A 58 7.77 -18.98 5.15
N PRO A 59 7.12 -20.05 5.65
CA PRO A 59 6.85 -20.21 7.08
C PRO A 59 8.11 -20.40 7.93
N PHE A 60 9.23 -20.76 7.32
CA PHE A 60 10.50 -21.02 8.01
C PHE A 60 11.49 -19.86 7.92
N ASN A 61 11.06 -18.69 7.50
CA ASN A 61 11.90 -17.50 7.41
C ASN A 61 12.29 -16.98 8.81
N THR A 62 13.47 -17.31 9.27
CA THR A 62 13.98 -16.94 10.61
C THR A 62 13.97 -15.43 10.86
N SER A 63 14.20 -14.61 9.81
CA SER A 63 14.16 -13.16 9.94
C SER A 63 12.76 -12.63 10.21
N LEU A 64 11.71 -13.30 9.70
CA LEU A 64 10.32 -12.97 10.02
C LEU A 64 9.97 -13.41 11.44
N TRP A 65 10.36 -14.61 11.81
CA TRP A 65 10.16 -15.12 13.17
C TRP A 65 10.80 -14.20 14.21
N ALA A 66 12.06 -13.86 14.07
CA ALA A 66 12.74 -12.94 14.99
C ALA A 66 12.08 -11.57 15.08
N ARG A 67 11.55 -11.04 13.98
CA ARG A 67 10.98 -9.66 13.92
C ARG A 67 9.55 -9.57 14.43
N TYR A 68 8.71 -10.57 14.12
CA TYR A 68 7.26 -10.47 14.32
C TYR A 68 6.69 -11.37 15.42
N THR A 69 7.53 -12.24 16.03
CA THR A 69 7.05 -13.23 17.00
C THR A 69 7.77 -13.13 18.35
N ASP A 70 8.15 -11.93 18.77
CA ASP A 70 8.85 -11.71 20.03
C ASP A 70 10.00 -12.73 20.25
N ASP A 71 10.96 -12.70 19.33
CA ASP A 71 12.14 -13.59 19.35
C ASP A 71 11.78 -15.10 19.31
N ASN A 72 10.95 -15.47 18.34
CA ASN A 72 10.48 -16.83 18.09
C ASN A 72 9.53 -17.43 19.15
N LYS A 73 8.87 -16.60 19.97
CA LYS A 73 7.90 -17.06 20.98
C LYS A 73 6.44 -16.96 20.54
N GLY A 74 6.19 -16.50 19.32
CA GLY A 74 4.86 -16.31 18.79
C GLY A 74 4.34 -17.52 18.02
N PHE A 75 3.40 -17.26 17.13
CA PHE A 75 2.82 -18.26 16.25
C PHE A 75 2.58 -17.68 14.86
N LEU A 76 2.48 -18.57 13.90
CA LEU A 76 2.14 -18.26 12.51
C LEU A 76 0.79 -18.90 12.19
N ILE A 77 -0.05 -18.14 11.49
CA ILE A 77 -1.34 -18.62 10.99
C ILE A 77 -1.17 -18.95 9.50
N GLU A 78 -1.46 -20.19 9.13
CA GLU A 78 -1.48 -20.62 7.75
C GLU A 78 -2.88 -20.45 7.14
N PHE A 79 -2.95 -19.74 6.03
CA PHE A 79 -4.16 -19.62 5.22
C PHE A 79 -4.05 -20.43 3.94
N LYS A 80 -5.11 -21.13 3.59
CA LYS A 80 -5.24 -21.88 2.35
C LYS A 80 -6.34 -21.26 1.50
N PHE A 81 -5.92 -20.54 0.47
CA PHE A 81 -6.84 -19.87 -0.44
C PHE A 81 -7.36 -20.86 -1.50
N PRO A 82 -8.66 -20.81 -1.84
CA PRO A 82 -9.19 -21.63 -2.93
C PRO A 82 -8.52 -21.25 -4.24
N LYS A 83 -8.25 -22.25 -5.08
CA LYS A 83 -7.81 -22.02 -6.45
C LYS A 83 -8.97 -21.37 -7.19
N HIS A 84 -8.71 -20.23 -7.82
CA HIS A 84 -9.60 -19.45 -8.67
C HIS A 84 -11.00 -20.07 -8.89
N ASN A 85 -11.94 -19.72 -8.05
CA ASN A 85 -13.36 -19.86 -8.34
C ASN A 85 -13.94 -18.45 -8.32
N ASP A 86 -14.86 -18.17 -9.20
CA ASP A 86 -15.51 -16.87 -9.40
C ASP A 86 -16.20 -16.29 -8.14
N ASP A 87 -16.28 -17.08 -7.07
CA ASP A 87 -16.91 -16.74 -5.80
C ASP A 87 -15.94 -16.18 -4.74
N VAL A 88 -14.63 -16.10 -5.03
CA VAL A 88 -13.67 -15.53 -4.07
C VAL A 88 -13.66 -14.02 -4.21
N ALA A 89 -14.09 -13.34 -3.14
CA ALA A 89 -14.03 -11.89 -3.11
C ALA A 89 -12.61 -11.39 -3.42
N SER A 90 -12.48 -10.46 -4.35
CA SER A 90 -11.19 -10.01 -4.91
C SER A 90 -10.18 -9.52 -3.85
N HIS A 91 -10.68 -8.98 -2.73
CA HIS A 91 -9.85 -8.55 -1.61
C HIS A 91 -9.20 -9.69 -0.81
N LEU A 92 -9.66 -10.93 -0.97
CA LEU A 92 -9.09 -12.11 -0.31
C LEU A 92 -8.03 -12.82 -1.18
N ILE A 93 -7.69 -12.30 -2.35
CA ILE A 93 -6.68 -12.88 -3.23
C ILE A 93 -5.30 -12.32 -2.85
N PRO A 94 -4.35 -13.15 -2.37
CA PRO A 94 -3.01 -12.69 -2.09
C PRO A 94 -2.22 -12.47 -3.39
N ILE A 95 -1.72 -11.27 -3.59
CA ILE A 95 -0.94 -10.86 -4.74
C ILE A 95 0.55 -10.80 -4.36
N PRO A 96 1.47 -11.46 -5.10
CA PRO A 96 2.90 -11.43 -4.81
C PRO A 96 3.48 -10.03 -5.06
N LEU A 97 4.41 -9.62 -4.23
CA LEU A 97 5.13 -8.37 -4.42
C LEU A 97 6.14 -8.45 -5.58
N VAL A 98 6.27 -7.34 -6.30
CA VAL A 98 7.31 -7.12 -7.30
C VAL A 98 8.51 -6.45 -6.61
N TYR A 99 9.65 -7.13 -6.60
CA TYR A 99 10.88 -6.60 -6.02
C TYR A 99 11.74 -5.92 -7.07
N LYS A 100 12.12 -4.67 -6.83
CA LYS A 100 12.90 -3.85 -7.77
C LYS A 100 14.14 -3.26 -7.10
N GLN A 101 15.22 -3.16 -7.86
CA GLN A 101 16.43 -2.50 -7.39
C GLN A 101 16.21 -0.99 -7.23
N ASN A 102 15.49 -0.39 -8.15
CA ASN A 102 15.08 1.00 -8.08
C ASN A 102 13.59 1.10 -7.81
N ILE A 103 13.23 1.84 -6.76
CA ILE A 103 11.82 2.11 -6.42
C ILE A 103 11.17 2.90 -7.55
N SER A 104 10.01 2.45 -7.99
CA SER A 104 9.24 3.12 -9.04
C SER A 104 8.81 4.52 -8.58
N LYS A 105 9.15 5.54 -9.37
CA LYS A 105 8.63 6.90 -9.16
C LYS A 105 7.27 7.02 -9.83
N ILE A 106 6.29 7.48 -9.07
CA ILE A 106 4.95 7.76 -9.59
C ILE A 106 4.91 9.22 -10.04
N ASN A 107 4.27 9.51 -11.16
CA ASN A 107 4.14 10.86 -11.67
C ASN A 107 3.14 11.66 -10.82
N GLY A 108 3.57 12.79 -10.27
CA GLY A 108 2.74 13.63 -9.41
C GLY A 108 1.50 14.21 -10.10
N LYS A 109 1.53 14.44 -11.43
CA LYS A 109 0.34 14.87 -12.18
C LYS A 109 -0.73 13.77 -12.22
N GLU A 110 -0.32 12.52 -12.45
CA GLU A 110 -1.22 11.37 -12.46
C GLU A 110 -1.84 11.17 -11.07
N VAL A 111 -1.02 11.24 -10.02
CA VAL A 111 -1.50 11.13 -8.64
C VAL A 111 -2.52 12.21 -8.32
N LYS A 112 -2.23 13.48 -8.66
CA LYS A 112 -3.17 14.58 -8.41
C LYS A 112 -4.48 14.36 -9.15
N ARG A 113 -4.43 14.08 -10.45
CA ARG A 113 -5.62 13.85 -11.28
C ARG A 113 -6.49 12.73 -10.68
N ILE A 114 -5.89 11.61 -10.33
CA ILE A 114 -6.61 10.40 -9.94
C ILE A 114 -7.12 10.44 -8.51
N PHE A 115 -6.37 11.03 -7.56
CA PHE A 115 -6.71 10.99 -6.15
C PHE A 115 -7.24 12.30 -5.57
N ILE A 116 -7.04 13.43 -6.26
CA ILE A 116 -7.45 14.74 -5.76
C ILE A 116 -8.57 15.34 -6.61
N ASP A 117 -8.43 15.31 -7.94
CA ASP A 117 -9.32 16.02 -8.88
C ASP A 117 -10.49 15.14 -9.37
N CYS A 118 -10.49 13.86 -9.07
CA CYS A 118 -11.41 12.81 -9.59
C CYS A 118 -12.88 12.93 -9.17
N LYS A 119 -13.40 14.11 -8.97
CA LYS A 119 -14.81 14.26 -8.55
C LYS A 119 -15.83 14.09 -9.68
N ASN A 120 -15.43 14.08 -10.96
CA ASN A 120 -16.33 14.19 -12.11
C ASN A 120 -16.01 13.27 -13.31
N ASP A 121 -15.05 12.33 -13.21
CA ASP A 121 -14.65 11.51 -14.35
C ASP A 121 -15.45 10.19 -14.45
N GLU A 122 -15.71 9.74 -15.68
CA GLU A 122 -16.36 8.45 -15.99
C GLU A 122 -15.58 7.29 -15.35
N PRO A 123 -16.25 6.29 -14.73
CA PRO A 123 -15.62 5.27 -13.89
C PRO A 123 -14.52 4.44 -14.57
N ASN A 124 -14.67 4.11 -15.85
CA ASN A 124 -13.89 3.04 -16.49
C ASN A 124 -12.43 3.38 -16.82
N GLU A 125 -12.11 4.59 -17.27
CA GLU A 125 -10.72 4.97 -17.61
C GLU A 125 -9.87 5.28 -16.36
N VAL A 126 -10.51 5.84 -15.35
CA VAL A 126 -9.86 6.21 -14.10
C VAL A 126 -9.49 4.99 -13.26
N ASP A 127 -10.27 3.91 -13.36
CA ASP A 127 -10.05 2.70 -12.56
C ASP A 127 -8.78 1.96 -12.96
N ASP A 128 -8.44 1.88 -14.26
CA ASP A 128 -7.21 1.23 -14.74
C ASP A 128 -5.95 2.00 -14.33
N GLU A 129 -6.00 3.33 -14.38
CA GLU A 129 -4.88 4.18 -13.96
C GLU A 129 -4.70 4.16 -12.43
N ARG A 130 -5.78 4.20 -11.66
CA ARG A 130 -5.77 4.02 -10.21
C ARG A 130 -5.12 2.70 -9.84
N PHE A 131 -5.57 1.63 -10.47
CA PHE A 131 -5.01 0.29 -10.23
C PHE A 131 -3.51 0.25 -10.53
N THR A 132 -3.07 0.87 -11.64
CA THR A 132 -1.64 0.95 -12.00
C THR A 132 -0.81 1.71 -10.95
N ILE A 133 -1.32 2.83 -10.44
CA ILE A 133 -0.65 3.60 -9.39
C ILE A 133 -0.63 2.82 -8.08
N MET A 134 -1.76 2.20 -7.71
CA MET A 134 -1.85 1.35 -6.53
C MET A 134 -0.88 0.17 -6.61
N GLN A 135 -0.77 -0.46 -7.77
CA GLN A 135 0.19 -1.54 -8.01
C GLN A 135 1.63 -1.07 -7.78
N LYS A 136 2.00 0.08 -8.32
CA LYS A 136 3.33 0.67 -8.10
C LYS A 136 3.57 1.03 -6.64
N ALA A 137 2.56 1.57 -5.95
CA ALA A 137 2.69 2.04 -4.57
C ALA A 137 2.63 0.91 -3.53
N LEU A 138 1.72 -0.05 -3.69
CA LEU A 138 1.39 -1.04 -2.68
C LEU A 138 2.00 -2.42 -2.94
N PHE A 139 2.29 -2.75 -4.20
CA PHE A 139 2.79 -4.08 -4.59
C PHE A 139 4.23 -4.07 -5.09
N THR A 140 4.97 -2.97 -4.92
CA THR A 140 6.41 -2.91 -5.23
C THR A 140 7.20 -2.71 -3.94
N LYS A 141 8.32 -3.41 -3.80
CA LYS A 141 9.24 -3.30 -2.66
C LYS A 141 10.69 -3.33 -3.14
N ALA A 142 11.60 -2.75 -2.35
CA ALA A 142 13.01 -2.75 -2.67
C ALA A 142 13.59 -4.19 -2.70
N LEU A 143 14.52 -4.44 -3.61
CA LEU A 143 15.06 -5.79 -3.88
C LEU A 143 15.72 -6.45 -2.66
N ASN A 144 16.30 -5.66 -1.75
CA ASN A 144 16.90 -6.15 -0.51
C ASN A 144 15.88 -6.83 0.44
N TRP A 145 14.57 -6.63 0.23
CA TRP A 145 13.51 -7.29 0.98
C TRP A 145 12.95 -8.55 0.31
N LYS A 146 13.54 -8.99 -0.80
CA LYS A 146 13.05 -10.15 -1.56
C LYS A 146 13.02 -11.46 -0.74
N PHE A 147 13.87 -11.57 0.27
CA PHE A 147 13.90 -12.72 1.17
C PHE A 147 12.60 -12.90 1.97
N LEU A 148 11.76 -11.86 2.09
CA LEU A 148 10.47 -11.94 2.79
C LEU A 148 9.45 -12.78 2.03
N LYS A 149 9.58 -12.95 0.71
CA LYS A 149 8.60 -13.65 -0.16
C LYS A 149 7.17 -13.19 0.14
N GLU A 150 7.00 -11.87 0.22
CA GLU A 150 5.77 -11.24 0.70
C GLU A 150 4.67 -11.28 -0.37
N TYR A 151 3.47 -11.55 0.09
CA TYR A 151 2.21 -11.36 -0.63
C TYR A 151 1.38 -10.33 0.11
N ARG A 152 0.53 -9.61 -0.61
CA ARG A 152 -0.43 -8.67 0.00
C ARG A 152 -1.84 -8.95 -0.47
N MET A 153 -2.77 -8.87 0.46
CA MET A 153 -4.19 -8.71 0.17
C MET A 153 -4.55 -7.25 0.37
N LEU A 154 -5.34 -6.70 -0.55
CA LEU A 154 -5.71 -5.30 -0.56
C LEU A 154 -7.22 -5.16 -0.35
N GLU A 155 -7.62 -4.42 0.65
CA GLU A 155 -8.98 -3.98 0.86
C GLU A 155 -9.12 -2.52 0.44
N VAL A 156 -10.03 -2.24 -0.47
CA VAL A 156 -10.25 -0.91 -1.05
C VAL A 156 -11.46 -0.22 -0.42
N ASP A 157 -12.47 -1.00 0.00
CA ASP A 157 -13.66 -0.47 0.64
C ASP A 157 -13.58 -0.68 2.15
N LEU A 158 -13.42 0.43 2.87
CA LEU A 158 -13.32 0.43 4.32
C LEU A 158 -14.65 0.85 5.00
N THR A 159 -15.75 0.94 4.26
CA THR A 159 -17.05 1.43 4.79
C THR A 159 -17.71 0.43 5.74
N ASP A 160 -17.55 -0.88 5.48
CA ASP A 160 -18.17 -1.96 6.26
C ASP A 160 -17.24 -2.52 7.35
N ILE A 161 -16.19 -1.79 7.70
CA ILE A 161 -15.21 -2.25 8.67
C ILE A 161 -15.60 -1.78 10.07
N GLU A 162 -15.71 -2.73 11.00
CA GLU A 162 -15.84 -2.43 12.42
C GLU A 162 -14.59 -1.67 12.90
N LYS A 163 -14.76 -0.39 13.22
CA LYS A 163 -13.70 0.44 13.79
C LYS A 163 -13.73 0.29 15.30
N GLU A 164 -12.74 -0.37 15.86
CA GLU A 164 -12.49 -0.29 17.30
C GLU A 164 -11.80 1.05 17.65
N GLU A 165 -11.89 1.44 18.95
CA GLU A 165 -11.41 2.73 19.48
C GLU A 165 -9.93 3.07 19.20
N LYS A 166 -9.13 2.13 18.67
CA LYS A 166 -7.68 2.29 18.42
C LYS A 166 -7.28 2.42 16.95
N ASN A 167 -8.18 2.78 16.04
CA ASN A 167 -7.91 2.78 14.59
C ASN A 167 -7.46 1.42 14.01
N ILE A 168 -7.81 0.33 14.67
CA ILE A 168 -7.56 -1.02 14.19
C ILE A 168 -8.72 -1.41 13.28
N ILE A 169 -8.38 -1.84 12.08
CA ILE A 169 -9.35 -2.32 11.09
C ILE A 169 -9.42 -3.83 11.21
N LEU A 170 -10.57 -4.35 11.64
CA LEU A 170 -10.80 -5.79 11.72
C LEU A 170 -11.57 -6.26 10.49
N ARG A 171 -11.15 -7.38 9.91
CA ARG A 171 -11.81 -8.06 8.80
C ARG A 171 -12.13 -9.50 9.20
N LYS A 172 -13.35 -9.92 8.92
CA LYS A 172 -13.73 -11.33 9.09
C LYS A 172 -13.17 -12.13 7.91
N TYR A 173 -12.41 -13.16 8.20
CA TYR A 173 -11.98 -14.14 7.22
C TYR A 173 -12.86 -15.39 7.32
N PRO A 174 -13.18 -16.05 6.19
CA PRO A 174 -13.83 -17.34 6.23
C PRO A 174 -12.97 -18.34 7.02
N LEU A 175 -13.55 -19.00 8.01
CA LEU A 175 -12.85 -19.99 8.85
C LEU A 175 -12.30 -21.15 8.02
N ASP A 176 -12.93 -21.47 6.90
CA ASP A 176 -12.52 -22.54 5.98
C ASP A 176 -11.17 -22.23 5.30
N TYR A 177 -10.71 -20.99 5.33
CA TYR A 177 -9.38 -20.61 4.82
C TYR A 177 -8.27 -20.81 5.85
N LEU A 178 -8.61 -20.98 7.12
CA LEU A 178 -7.65 -21.28 8.16
C LEU A 178 -7.20 -22.74 8.05
N SER A 179 -5.93 -22.96 7.72
CA SER A 179 -5.37 -24.32 7.53
C SER A 179 -4.71 -24.85 8.78
N SER A 180 -3.81 -24.07 9.35
CA SER A 180 -3.06 -24.49 10.54
C SER A 180 -2.51 -23.32 11.34
N ILE A 181 -2.04 -23.63 12.56
CA ILE A 181 -1.26 -22.73 13.42
C ILE A 181 0.07 -23.41 13.69
N ILE A 182 1.17 -22.70 13.42
CA ILE A 182 2.52 -23.16 13.65
C ILE A 182 3.08 -22.38 14.85
N LEU A 183 3.56 -23.10 15.85
CA LEU A 183 4.17 -22.52 17.05
C LEU A 183 5.67 -22.32 16.83
N GLY A 184 6.23 -21.23 17.34
CA GLY A 184 7.66 -20.95 17.36
C GLY A 184 8.39 -21.67 18.47
#